data_120a321cd38fe371dce548cef791c2c3
#
_entry.id   120a321cd38fe371dce548cef791c2c3
#
_cell.length_a   1.000
_cell.length_b   1.000
_cell.length_c   1.000
_cell.angle_alpha   90.00
_cell.angle_beta   90.00
_cell.angle_gamma   90.00
#
_symmetry.space_group_name_H-M   'P 1'
#
loop_
_entity.id
_entity.type
_entity.pdbx_description
1 polymer ?
#
loop_
_entity_poly.entity_id
_entity_poly.type
_entity_poly.pdbx_seq_one_letter_code
_entity_poly.pdbx_strand_id
1 'polypeptide(L)'
;HRKIYGEKLGSEKWASPGDRVTTTNCDGLDIGVLVCADSWFDERPLSLKEQGARLLIDIAAWPETPETGNPLPTWQKVTRITGLPFILNNQTGKTKWMDMSIGESVAIQDETVICKYSGDEAVLILEFDVTNKKILSNGFEVHKL
;
A
#
# COMPACT_ATOMS: atom_id res chain seq x y z
N HIS A 1 -12.65 1.40 6.21
CA HIS A 1 -11.42 1.21 7.00
C HIS A 1 -11.00 2.53 7.65
N ARG A 2 -10.42 2.46 8.84
CA ARG A 2 -9.79 3.60 9.52
C ARG A 2 -8.34 3.25 9.78
N LYS A 3 -7.43 4.18 9.52
CA LYS A 3 -6.02 4.05 9.90
C LYS A 3 -5.93 3.79 11.42
N ILE A 4 -5.15 2.79 11.81
CA ILE A 4 -5.02 2.43 13.23
C ILE A 4 -3.86 3.17 13.86
N TYR A 5 -2.73 3.24 13.16
CA TYR A 5 -1.58 3.99 13.63
C TYR A 5 -1.63 5.42 13.08
N GLY A 6 -1.93 6.38 13.94
CA GLY A 6 -1.87 7.81 13.63
C GLY A 6 -0.62 8.43 14.22
N GLU A 7 0.20 9.06 13.40
CA GLU A 7 1.25 9.94 13.88
C GLU A 7 0.60 11.18 14.54
N LYS A 8 1.01 11.51 15.76
CA LYS A 8 0.50 12.71 16.45
C LYS A 8 1.06 14.01 15.85
N LEU A 9 1.61 13.94 14.65
CA LEU A 9 2.26 15.03 13.93
C LEU A 9 1.41 15.48 12.74
N GLY A 10 1.48 16.74 12.43
CA GLY A 10 0.89 17.32 11.21
C GLY A 10 -0.62 17.16 11.11
N SER A 11 -1.07 16.73 9.93
CA SER A 11 -2.49 16.63 9.56
C SER A 11 -3.23 15.48 10.24
N GLU A 12 -2.54 14.53 10.87
CA GLU A 12 -3.18 13.38 11.53
C GLU A 12 -3.58 13.67 12.98
N LYS A 13 -3.14 14.80 13.54
CA LYS A 13 -3.39 15.17 14.96
C LYS A 13 -4.87 15.23 15.34
N TRP A 14 -5.73 15.53 14.39
CA TRP A 14 -7.19 15.63 14.58
C TRP A 14 -7.92 14.30 14.33
N ALA A 15 -7.26 13.33 13.70
CA ALA A 15 -7.89 12.08 13.31
C ALA A 15 -8.09 11.15 14.51
N SER A 16 -9.23 10.50 14.57
CA SER A 16 -9.47 9.41 15.53
C SER A 16 -8.98 8.10 14.93
N PRO A 17 -8.10 7.36 15.61
CA PRO A 17 -7.63 6.07 15.12
C PRO A 17 -8.76 5.05 15.02
N GLY A 18 -8.56 4.06 14.17
CA GLY A 18 -9.35 2.83 14.14
C GLY A 18 -8.91 1.88 15.26
N ASP A 19 -9.70 0.85 15.46
CA ASP A 19 -9.45 -0.22 16.43
C ASP A 19 -9.02 -1.54 15.79
N ARG A 20 -9.30 -1.71 14.50
CA ARG A 20 -9.02 -2.94 13.77
C ARG A 20 -8.87 -2.71 12.26
N VAL A 21 -8.09 -3.59 11.62
CA VAL A 21 -8.08 -3.75 10.15
C VAL A 21 -9.24 -4.65 9.73
N THR A 22 -9.78 -4.44 8.54
CA THR A 22 -10.87 -5.25 7.99
C THR A 22 -10.63 -5.52 6.51
N THR A 23 -11.03 -6.71 6.08
CA THR A 23 -11.14 -7.04 4.66
C THR A 23 -12.43 -6.45 4.07
N THR A 24 -12.42 -6.23 2.77
CA THR A 24 -13.59 -5.90 1.98
C THR A 24 -13.66 -6.82 0.76
N ASN A 25 -14.86 -7.21 0.36
CA ASN A 25 -15.03 -8.00 -0.85
C ASN A 25 -15.35 -7.08 -2.03
N CYS A 26 -14.62 -7.26 -3.12
CA CYS A 26 -14.84 -6.57 -4.39
C CYS A 26 -14.95 -7.63 -5.49
N ASP A 27 -16.14 -7.87 -5.99
CA ASP A 27 -16.44 -8.83 -7.06
C ASP A 27 -15.82 -10.23 -6.84
N GLY A 28 -15.91 -10.73 -5.60
CA GLY A 28 -15.37 -12.05 -5.24
C GLY A 28 -13.89 -12.06 -4.84
N LEU A 29 -13.23 -10.92 -4.85
CA LEU A 29 -11.88 -10.75 -4.33
C LEU A 29 -11.92 -10.13 -2.93
N ASP A 30 -11.43 -10.85 -1.93
CA ASP A 30 -11.27 -10.33 -0.58
C ASP A 30 -9.97 -9.52 -0.48
N ILE A 31 -10.11 -8.23 -0.28
CA ILE A 31 -9.00 -7.25 -0.24
C ILE A 31 -8.79 -6.81 1.20
N GLY A 32 -7.56 -6.91 1.68
CA GLY A 32 -7.13 -6.31 2.92
C GLY A 32 -6.62 -4.89 2.68
N VAL A 33 -7.18 -3.91 3.40
CA VAL A 33 -6.78 -2.50 3.26
C VAL A 33 -5.93 -2.08 4.45
N LEU A 34 -4.80 -1.45 4.17
CA LEU A 34 -3.91 -0.79 5.11
C LEU A 34 -3.83 0.70 4.77
N VAL A 35 -3.43 1.51 5.74
CA VAL A 35 -3.23 2.95 5.52
C VAL A 35 -1.86 3.36 6.02
N CYS A 36 -0.93 3.55 5.09
CA CYS A 36 0.41 4.10 5.32
C CYS A 36 1.18 3.31 6.39
N ALA A 37 1.47 3.90 7.54
CA ALA A 37 2.22 3.28 8.63
C ALA A 37 1.56 2.02 9.25
N ASP A 38 0.33 1.68 8.89
CA ASP A 38 -0.29 0.43 9.34
C ASP A 38 0.50 -0.79 8.84
N SER A 39 1.17 -0.70 7.69
CA SER A 39 2.00 -1.78 7.13
C SER A 39 3.31 -2.04 7.89
N TRP A 40 3.70 -1.19 8.83
CA TRP A 40 4.91 -1.38 9.66
C TRP A 40 4.71 -2.38 10.77
N PHE A 41 3.47 -2.62 11.16
CA PHE A 41 3.10 -3.46 12.28
C PHE A 41 2.64 -4.82 11.77
N ASP A 42 3.45 -5.85 11.97
CA ASP A 42 3.27 -7.19 11.41
C ASP A 42 1.88 -7.79 11.70
N GLU A 43 1.32 -7.49 12.85
CA GLU A 43 -0.01 -7.97 13.25
C GLU A 43 -1.15 -7.46 12.36
N ARG A 44 -0.97 -6.33 11.65
CA ARG A 44 -2.01 -5.76 10.78
C ARG A 44 -2.18 -6.56 9.50
N PRO A 45 -1.14 -6.72 8.66
CA PRO A 45 -1.24 -7.53 7.45
C PRO A 45 -1.51 -9.01 7.78
N LEU A 46 -0.99 -9.56 8.90
CA LEU A 46 -1.29 -10.92 9.33
C LEU A 46 -2.76 -11.09 9.68
N SER A 47 -3.35 -10.15 10.43
CA SER A 47 -4.79 -10.17 10.73
C SER A 47 -5.66 -10.12 9.49
N LEU A 48 -5.28 -9.33 8.46
CA LEU A 48 -5.99 -9.31 7.19
C LEU A 48 -5.91 -10.65 6.45
N LYS A 49 -4.74 -11.29 6.46
CA LYS A 49 -4.59 -12.65 5.91
C LYS A 49 -5.49 -13.65 6.63
N GLU A 50 -5.53 -13.62 7.97
CA GLU A 50 -6.39 -14.49 8.79
C GLU A 50 -7.89 -14.27 8.49
N GLN A 51 -8.29 -13.05 8.15
CA GLN A 51 -9.64 -12.70 7.70
C GLN A 51 -9.94 -13.13 6.26
N GLY A 52 -9.01 -13.79 5.57
CA GLY A 52 -9.20 -14.32 4.23
C GLY A 52 -8.78 -13.38 3.09
N ALA A 53 -8.08 -12.28 3.37
CA ALA A 53 -7.54 -11.42 2.32
C ALA A 53 -6.73 -12.23 1.31
N ARG A 54 -6.88 -11.89 0.04
CA ARG A 54 -6.16 -12.49 -1.09
C ARG A 54 -5.22 -11.51 -1.78
N LEU A 55 -5.41 -10.23 -1.52
CA LEU A 55 -4.62 -9.09 -1.96
C LEU A 55 -4.56 -8.09 -0.82
N LEU A 56 -3.41 -7.48 -0.61
CA LEU A 56 -3.25 -6.37 0.32
C LEU A 56 -3.05 -5.07 -0.47
N ILE A 57 -3.77 -4.02 -0.08
CA ILE A 57 -3.61 -2.68 -0.65
C ILE A 57 -3.28 -1.72 0.49
N ASP A 58 -2.22 -0.95 0.33
CA ASP A 58 -1.85 0.15 1.23
C ASP A 58 -1.99 1.49 0.54
N ILE A 59 -2.75 2.39 1.14
CA ILE A 59 -2.94 3.76 0.66
C ILE A 59 -2.03 4.66 1.49
N ALA A 60 -1.02 5.24 0.87
CA ALA A 60 0.03 5.95 1.56
C ALA A 60 0.23 7.39 1.08
N ALA A 61 0.76 8.20 1.99
CA ALA A 61 1.38 9.48 1.71
C ALA A 61 2.80 9.42 2.30
N TRP A 62 3.67 8.63 1.69
CA TRP A 62 5.03 8.39 2.14
C TRP A 62 6.00 9.30 1.39
N PRO A 63 6.52 10.36 2.03
CA PRO A 63 7.59 11.14 1.44
C PRO A 63 8.90 10.37 1.61
N GLU A 64 9.57 10.08 0.55
CA GLU A 64 10.90 9.50 0.60
C GLU A 64 11.91 10.60 0.98
N THR A 65 12.09 10.81 2.28
CA THR A 65 13.04 11.77 2.82
C THR A 65 14.13 11.03 3.61
N PRO A 66 15.27 11.67 3.88
CA PRO A 66 16.32 11.07 4.73
C PRO A 66 15.79 10.63 6.10
N GLU A 67 14.80 11.35 6.65
CA GLU A 67 14.23 11.06 7.97
C GLU A 67 13.26 9.87 7.93
N THR A 68 12.50 9.72 6.83
CA THR A 68 11.55 8.62 6.67
C THR A 68 12.19 7.35 6.13
N GLY A 69 13.35 7.48 5.48
CA GLY A 69 14.10 6.37 4.92
C GLY A 69 13.43 5.69 3.74
N ASN A 70 14.00 4.57 3.30
CA ASN A 70 13.46 3.74 2.24
C ASN A 70 12.44 2.74 2.82
N PRO A 71 11.15 2.82 2.47
CA PRO A 71 10.12 1.94 3.02
C PRO A 71 10.07 0.56 2.32
N LEU A 72 10.75 0.38 1.20
CA LEU A 72 10.66 -0.84 0.39
C LEU A 72 10.93 -2.14 1.18
N PRO A 73 11.94 -2.22 2.06
CA PRO A 73 12.16 -3.43 2.86
C PRO A 73 10.96 -3.80 3.75
N THR A 74 10.23 -2.80 4.25
CA THR A 74 9.00 -3.02 5.04
C THR A 74 7.90 -3.60 4.16
N TRP A 75 7.68 -3.07 2.97
CA TRP A 75 6.67 -3.57 2.06
C TRP A 75 6.98 -4.98 1.54
N GLN A 76 8.26 -5.27 1.24
CA GLN A 76 8.71 -6.62 0.90
C GLN A 76 8.48 -7.59 2.06
N LYS A 77 8.76 -7.17 3.31
CA LYS A 77 8.47 -7.97 4.51
C LYS A 77 6.98 -8.32 4.61
N VAL A 78 6.06 -7.40 4.28
CA VAL A 78 4.62 -7.69 4.26
C VAL A 78 4.31 -8.88 3.37
N THR A 79 4.85 -8.93 2.14
CA THR A 79 4.61 -10.06 1.25
C THR A 79 5.24 -11.36 1.78
N ARG A 80 6.42 -11.28 2.41
CA ARG A 80 7.09 -12.44 3.01
C ARG A 80 6.28 -13.06 4.14
N ILE A 81 5.78 -12.27 5.09
CA ILE A 81 5.07 -12.79 6.27
C ILE A 81 3.65 -13.24 5.94
N THR A 82 3.02 -12.61 4.95
CA THR A 82 1.64 -12.95 4.58
C THR A 82 1.56 -13.98 3.46
N GLY A 83 2.54 -14.04 2.56
CA GLY A 83 2.48 -14.79 1.31
C GLY A 83 1.43 -14.21 0.34
N LEU A 84 1.02 -12.95 0.52
CA LEU A 84 0.04 -12.28 -0.31
C LEU A 84 0.71 -11.20 -1.17
N PRO A 85 0.22 -10.96 -2.39
CA PRO A 85 0.59 -9.79 -3.17
C PRO A 85 0.22 -8.50 -2.43
N PHE A 86 1.04 -7.49 -2.58
CA PHE A 86 0.90 -6.20 -1.92
C PHE A 86 1.00 -5.07 -2.94
N ILE A 87 0.02 -4.20 -2.95
CA ILE A 87 0.00 -3.00 -3.81
C ILE A 87 0.00 -1.79 -2.90
N LEU A 88 0.98 -0.91 -3.06
CA LEU A 88 1.00 0.40 -2.42
C LEU A 88 0.68 1.46 -3.44
N ASN A 89 -0.35 2.25 -3.16
CA ASN A 89 -0.70 3.45 -3.90
C ASN A 89 -0.26 4.67 -3.11
N ASN A 90 0.77 5.34 -3.58
CA ASN A 90 1.34 6.50 -2.90
C ASN A 90 0.82 7.81 -3.47
N GLN A 91 0.71 8.81 -2.61
CA GLN A 91 0.43 10.18 -3.03
C GLN A 91 1.57 10.71 -3.91
N THR A 92 1.25 11.52 -4.89
CA THR A 92 2.22 12.26 -5.71
C THR A 92 2.02 13.77 -5.59
N GLY A 93 2.90 14.54 -6.23
CA GLY A 93 2.83 15.99 -6.30
C GLY A 93 3.47 16.72 -5.11
N LYS A 94 3.29 18.04 -5.07
CA LYS A 94 3.86 18.90 -4.04
C LYS A 94 2.78 19.65 -3.29
N THR A 95 2.95 19.71 -1.98
CA THR A 95 2.18 20.58 -1.11
C THR A 95 3.11 21.65 -0.50
N LYS A 96 2.54 22.62 0.18
CA LYS A 96 3.33 23.62 0.94
C LYS A 96 4.25 22.97 1.99
N TRP A 97 3.87 21.79 2.47
CA TRP A 97 4.49 21.14 3.62
C TRP A 97 5.32 19.90 3.26
N MET A 98 5.07 19.32 2.08
CA MET A 98 5.60 18.02 1.75
C MET A 98 5.77 17.87 0.23
N ASP A 99 6.93 17.37 -0.18
CA ASP A 99 7.21 17.00 -1.57
C ASP A 99 7.02 15.49 -1.72
N MET A 100 5.98 15.11 -2.45
CA MET A 100 5.65 13.71 -2.75
C MET A 100 5.96 13.36 -4.21
N SER A 101 6.62 14.27 -4.96
CA SER A 101 6.86 14.08 -6.40
C SER A 101 7.76 12.90 -6.74
N ILE A 102 8.53 12.41 -5.76
CA ILE A 102 9.39 11.23 -5.90
C ILE A 102 8.78 9.99 -5.24
N GLY A 103 7.59 10.12 -4.63
CA GLY A 103 6.90 9.01 -4.00
C GLY A 103 6.63 7.88 -5.00
N GLU A 104 6.88 6.65 -4.58
CA GLU A 104 6.73 5.48 -5.42
C GLU A 104 5.45 4.73 -5.10
N SER A 105 4.65 4.41 -6.13
CA SER A 105 3.61 3.38 -6.08
C SER A 105 4.20 2.07 -6.57
N VAL A 106 3.96 0.98 -5.85
CA VAL A 106 4.58 -0.32 -6.16
C VAL A 106 3.56 -1.46 -6.07
N ALA A 107 3.79 -2.51 -6.87
CA ALA A 107 3.15 -3.79 -6.68
C ALA A 107 4.24 -4.84 -6.43
N ILE A 108 4.11 -5.58 -5.34
CA ILE A 108 5.12 -6.51 -4.84
C ILE A 108 4.50 -7.89 -4.69
N GLN A 109 5.22 -8.90 -5.14
CA GLN A 109 4.87 -10.30 -4.94
C GLN A 109 6.12 -11.11 -4.62
N ASP A 110 6.03 -11.97 -3.63
CA ASP A 110 7.15 -12.83 -3.21
C ASP A 110 8.44 -12.03 -3.00
N GLU A 111 8.34 -10.91 -2.26
CA GLU A 111 9.42 -9.94 -1.99
C GLU A 111 9.99 -9.24 -3.23
N THR A 112 9.46 -9.53 -4.43
CA THR A 112 9.92 -8.94 -5.69
C THR A 112 9.00 -7.79 -6.11
N VAL A 113 9.59 -6.64 -6.43
CA VAL A 113 8.86 -5.52 -7.05
C VAL A 113 8.52 -5.89 -8.49
N ILE A 114 7.25 -6.09 -8.78
CA ILE A 114 6.75 -6.44 -10.12
C ILE A 114 6.43 -5.18 -10.92
N CYS A 115 5.75 -4.22 -10.29
CA CYS A 115 5.39 -2.95 -10.92
C CYS A 115 5.86 -1.79 -10.04
N LYS A 116 6.30 -0.71 -10.67
CA LYS A 116 6.76 0.50 -10.00
C LYS A 116 6.41 1.72 -10.85
N TYR A 117 5.92 2.76 -10.18
CA TYR A 117 5.64 4.05 -10.80
C TYR A 117 6.01 5.18 -9.85
N SER A 118 6.60 6.22 -10.41
CA SER A 118 6.86 7.51 -9.77
C SER A 118 6.65 8.61 -10.81
N GLY A 119 6.04 9.70 -10.46
CA GLY A 119 5.80 10.81 -11.38
C GLY A 119 4.49 11.56 -11.11
N ASP A 120 3.92 12.12 -12.17
CA ASP A 120 2.70 12.91 -12.13
C ASP A 120 1.47 12.08 -11.77
N GLU A 121 0.34 12.73 -11.51
CA GLU A 121 -0.94 12.06 -11.27
C GLU A 121 -1.33 11.15 -12.45
N ALA A 122 -1.68 9.92 -12.15
CA ALA A 122 -2.04 8.93 -13.13
C ALA A 122 -2.99 7.87 -12.59
N VAL A 123 -3.72 7.21 -13.48
CA VAL A 123 -4.37 5.94 -13.20
C VAL A 123 -3.39 4.82 -13.56
N LEU A 124 -3.13 3.92 -12.60
CA LEU A 124 -2.25 2.79 -12.76
C LEU A 124 -3.09 1.52 -12.86
N ILE A 125 -2.93 0.77 -13.94
CA ILE A 125 -3.68 -0.46 -14.18
C ILE A 125 -2.71 -1.64 -14.18
N LEU A 126 -3.10 -2.73 -13.54
CA LEU A 126 -2.41 -4.02 -13.60
C LEU A 126 -3.42 -5.17 -13.71
N GLU A 127 -3.00 -6.28 -14.26
CA GLU A 127 -3.77 -7.52 -14.31
C GLU A 127 -3.46 -8.39 -13.09
N PHE A 128 -4.51 -8.94 -12.49
CA PHE A 128 -4.42 -9.78 -11.31
C PHE A 128 -5.23 -11.08 -11.47
N ASP A 129 -4.56 -12.22 -11.31
CA ASP A 129 -5.21 -13.53 -11.26
C ASP A 129 -5.81 -13.78 -9.87
N VAL A 130 -7.11 -13.63 -9.78
CA VAL A 130 -7.85 -13.83 -8.53
C VAL A 130 -7.72 -15.27 -8.03
N THR A 131 -7.68 -16.26 -8.92
CA THR A 131 -7.62 -17.68 -8.55
C THR A 131 -6.27 -18.04 -7.93
N ASN A 132 -5.20 -17.67 -8.58
CA ASN A 132 -3.84 -18.01 -8.17
C ASN A 132 -3.20 -16.96 -7.24
N LYS A 133 -3.88 -15.84 -7.00
CA LYS A 133 -3.40 -14.68 -6.22
C LYS A 133 -2.09 -14.15 -6.79
N LYS A 134 -2.05 -13.90 -8.09
CA LYS A 134 -0.83 -13.47 -8.79
C LYS A 134 -1.04 -12.21 -9.59
N ILE A 135 -0.05 -11.32 -9.52
CA ILE A 135 0.09 -10.21 -10.44
C ILE A 135 0.59 -10.76 -11.76
N LEU A 136 -0.16 -10.54 -12.86
CA LEU A 136 0.17 -11.02 -14.20
C LEU A 136 0.95 -9.98 -15.01
N SER A 137 0.77 -8.70 -14.71
CA SER A 137 1.51 -7.62 -15.37
C SER A 137 2.99 -7.65 -14.97
N ASN A 138 3.86 -7.19 -15.87
CA ASN A 138 5.28 -6.96 -15.61
C ASN A 138 5.63 -5.46 -15.47
N GLY A 139 4.63 -4.62 -15.27
CA GLY A 139 4.67 -3.18 -15.10
C GLY A 139 3.24 -2.63 -15.03
N PHE A 140 3.06 -1.39 -14.57
CA PHE A 140 1.77 -0.71 -14.66
C PHE A 140 1.52 -0.22 -16.09
N GLU A 141 0.29 -0.37 -16.58
CA GLU A 141 -0.21 0.45 -17.66
C GLU A 141 -0.56 1.82 -17.06
N VAL A 142 0.01 2.90 -17.61
CA VAL A 142 -0.05 4.24 -17.01
C VAL A 142 -0.88 5.17 -17.88
N HIS A 143 -1.96 5.69 -17.35
CA HIS A 143 -2.79 6.71 -17.95
C HIS A 143 -2.65 8.02 -17.19
N LYS A 144 -1.92 8.98 -17.74
CA LYS A 144 -1.75 10.31 -17.15
C LYS A 144 -3.07 11.08 -17.17
N LEU A 145 -3.33 11.83 -16.09
CA LEU A 145 -4.50 12.70 -15.94
C LEU A 145 -4.21 14.11 -16.45
#